data_d2470d0e977201697e21839c19f0c99a
#
_entry.id   d2470d0e977201697e21839c19f0c99a
#
_cell.length_a   1.000
_cell.length_b   1.000
_cell.length_c   1.000
_cell.angle_alpha   90.00
_cell.angle_beta   90.00
_cell.angle_gamma   90.00
#
_symmetry.space_group_name_H-M   'P 1'
#
loop_
_entity.id
_entity.type
_entity.pdbx_description
1 polymer ?
#
loop_
_entity_poly.entity_id
_entity_poly.type
_entity_poly.pdbx_seq_one_letter_code
_entity_poly.pdbx_strand_id
1 'polypeptide(L)'
;LPIWGMKRRLSLARALINDPDLLLLDEPTTGLDPQARHLMWERLKLLLQQGKSILLTTHFMDEAERLCNRLVLIDHGRKIAEGTPRALIEAHVEPDVVEVYGEGATELQNDPICQLAPRVEASGETLFFYTHSAAPLLQALQAHPGLRVLHRPANLEDLFLKLTGRQIRTEG
;
A
#
# COMPACT_ATOMS: atom_id res chain seq x y z
N LEU A 1 -8.29 -16.82 -22.27
CA LEU A 1 -9.33 -15.81 -21.92
C LEU A 1 -9.39 -15.66 -20.40
N PRO A 2 -9.37 -14.46 -19.85
CA PRO A 2 -9.37 -14.24 -18.41
C PRO A 2 -10.76 -14.54 -17.80
N ILE A 3 -11.07 -15.81 -17.60
CA ILE A 3 -12.34 -16.29 -17.05
C ILE A 3 -12.55 -15.78 -15.60
N TRP A 4 -11.48 -15.55 -14.88
CA TRP A 4 -11.53 -15.08 -13.48
C TRP A 4 -12.12 -13.67 -13.34
N GLY A 5 -11.74 -12.73 -14.17
CA GLY A 5 -12.29 -11.37 -14.14
C GLY A 5 -13.79 -11.33 -14.43
N MET A 6 -14.28 -12.17 -15.35
CA MET A 6 -15.70 -12.29 -15.65
C MET A 6 -16.50 -12.89 -14.49
N LYS A 7 -15.97 -13.91 -13.81
CA LYS A 7 -16.64 -14.51 -12.62
C LYS A 7 -16.81 -13.49 -11.50
N ARG A 8 -15.78 -12.68 -11.19
CA ARG A 8 -15.84 -11.64 -10.16
C ARG A 8 -16.87 -10.56 -10.51
N ARG A 9 -16.88 -10.08 -11.77
CA ARG A 9 -17.89 -9.12 -12.25
C ARG A 9 -19.30 -9.68 -12.17
N LEU A 10 -19.49 -10.96 -12.53
CA LEU A 10 -20.80 -11.63 -12.42
C LEU A 10 -21.23 -11.77 -10.96
N SER A 11 -20.33 -12.12 -10.05
CA SER A 11 -20.62 -12.21 -8.63
C SER A 11 -21.08 -10.87 -8.06
N LEU A 12 -20.38 -9.78 -8.41
CA LEU A 12 -20.80 -8.43 -8.00
C LEU A 12 -22.17 -8.07 -8.60
N ALA A 13 -22.38 -8.33 -9.90
CA ALA A 13 -23.67 -8.05 -10.55
C ALA A 13 -24.82 -8.82 -9.88
N ARG A 14 -24.60 -10.08 -9.52
CA ARG A 14 -25.59 -10.89 -8.78
C ARG A 14 -25.89 -10.31 -7.39
N ALA A 15 -24.87 -9.85 -6.67
CA ALA A 15 -25.03 -9.23 -5.36
C ALA A 15 -25.86 -7.93 -5.43
N LEU A 16 -25.85 -7.24 -6.57
CA LEU A 16 -26.55 -5.98 -6.78
C LEU A 16 -27.98 -6.11 -7.31
N ILE A 17 -28.45 -7.32 -7.70
CA ILE A 17 -29.78 -7.51 -8.31
C ILE A 17 -30.91 -6.98 -7.43
N ASN A 18 -30.79 -7.18 -6.11
CA ASN A 18 -31.82 -6.77 -5.14
C ASN A 18 -31.56 -5.37 -4.55
N ASP A 19 -30.68 -4.58 -5.16
CA ASP A 19 -30.31 -3.23 -4.70
C ASP A 19 -30.02 -3.12 -3.19
N PRO A 20 -29.12 -3.94 -2.63
CA PRO A 20 -28.88 -4.00 -1.18
C PRO A 20 -28.26 -2.69 -0.66
N ASP A 21 -28.54 -2.36 0.60
CA ASP A 21 -27.90 -1.24 1.30
C ASP A 21 -26.48 -1.56 1.80
N LEU A 22 -26.21 -2.85 2.04
CA LEU A 22 -24.91 -3.36 2.52
C LEU A 22 -24.41 -4.46 1.59
N LEU A 23 -23.15 -4.31 1.16
CA LEU A 23 -22.40 -5.31 0.39
C LEU A 23 -21.27 -5.89 1.25
N LEU A 24 -21.15 -7.21 1.25
CA LEU A 24 -20.05 -7.94 1.85
C LEU A 24 -19.18 -8.51 0.73
N LEU A 25 -17.93 -8.08 0.64
CA LEU A 25 -17.02 -8.45 -0.43
C LEU A 25 -15.76 -9.08 0.15
N ASP A 26 -15.49 -10.31 -0.22
CA ASP A 26 -14.29 -11.03 0.19
C ASP A 26 -13.27 -11.01 -0.96
N GLU A 27 -12.16 -10.29 -0.76
CA GLU A 27 -11.07 -10.11 -1.73
C GLU A 27 -11.57 -9.82 -3.16
N PRO A 28 -12.32 -8.72 -3.37
CA PRO A 28 -13.07 -8.51 -4.61
C PRO A 28 -12.19 -8.37 -5.85
N THR A 29 -10.93 -7.98 -5.71
CA THR A 29 -10.00 -7.72 -6.83
C THR A 29 -8.91 -8.76 -6.99
N THR A 30 -8.86 -9.77 -6.12
CA THR A 30 -7.85 -10.84 -6.22
C THR A 30 -7.97 -11.60 -7.54
N GLY A 31 -6.82 -11.74 -8.22
CA GLY A 31 -6.73 -12.41 -9.53
C GLY A 31 -7.20 -11.58 -10.72
N LEU A 32 -7.48 -10.30 -10.53
CA LEU A 32 -7.74 -9.36 -11.62
C LEU A 32 -6.42 -8.75 -12.14
N ASP A 33 -6.36 -8.52 -13.44
CA ASP A 33 -5.32 -7.68 -14.02
C ASP A 33 -5.47 -6.20 -13.56
N PRO A 34 -4.42 -5.38 -13.67
CA PRO A 34 -4.44 -4.01 -13.17
C PRO A 34 -5.60 -3.15 -13.72
N GLN A 35 -5.94 -3.32 -15.00
CA GLN A 35 -7.02 -2.57 -15.62
C GLN A 35 -8.40 -2.99 -15.06
N ALA A 36 -8.63 -4.29 -14.93
CA ALA A 36 -9.87 -4.82 -14.36
C ALA A 36 -10.01 -4.44 -12.88
N ARG A 37 -8.90 -4.39 -12.11
CA ARG A 37 -8.88 -3.92 -10.72
C ARG A 37 -9.32 -2.46 -10.62
N HIS A 38 -8.78 -1.58 -11.44
CA HIS A 38 -9.18 -0.16 -11.47
C HIS A 38 -10.66 0.02 -11.78
N LEU A 39 -11.18 -0.70 -12.78
CA LEU A 39 -12.60 -0.68 -13.12
C LEU A 39 -13.48 -1.16 -11.96
N MET A 40 -13.04 -2.18 -11.21
CA MET A 40 -13.75 -2.65 -10.02
C MET A 40 -13.77 -1.55 -8.95
N TRP A 41 -12.65 -0.91 -8.66
CA TRP A 41 -12.57 0.20 -7.69
C TRP A 41 -13.49 1.37 -8.07
N GLU A 42 -13.53 1.75 -9.34
CA GLU A 42 -14.46 2.79 -9.81
C GLU A 42 -15.92 2.40 -9.55
N ARG A 43 -16.28 1.15 -9.81
CA ARG A 43 -17.64 0.66 -9.54
C ARG A 43 -17.97 0.68 -8.06
N LEU A 44 -17.07 0.23 -7.19
CA LEU A 44 -17.26 0.27 -5.74
C LEU A 44 -17.39 1.72 -5.24
N LYS A 45 -16.58 2.65 -5.75
CA LYS A 45 -16.71 4.08 -5.42
C LYS A 45 -18.07 4.66 -5.83
N LEU A 46 -18.58 4.31 -7.00
CA LEU A 46 -19.92 4.74 -7.42
C LEU A 46 -21.01 4.23 -6.48
N LEU A 47 -20.93 2.98 -6.02
CA LEU A 47 -21.89 2.41 -5.06
C LEU A 47 -21.84 3.17 -3.72
N LEU A 48 -20.64 3.50 -3.22
CA LEU A 48 -20.46 4.31 -2.02
C LEU A 48 -21.08 5.71 -2.19
N GLN A 49 -20.91 6.36 -3.35
CA GLN A 49 -21.50 7.66 -3.67
C GLN A 49 -23.04 7.60 -3.73
N GLN A 50 -23.60 6.44 -4.08
CA GLN A 50 -25.05 6.18 -4.05
C GLN A 50 -25.58 5.89 -2.65
N GLY A 51 -24.74 5.98 -1.62
CA GLY A 51 -25.13 5.76 -0.22
C GLY A 51 -25.10 4.29 0.22
N LYS A 52 -24.58 3.38 -0.59
CA LYS A 52 -24.39 1.98 -0.19
C LYS A 52 -23.27 1.86 0.84
N SER A 53 -23.40 0.90 1.74
CA SER A 53 -22.33 0.50 2.66
C SER A 53 -21.58 -0.71 2.12
N ILE A 54 -20.26 -0.72 2.24
CA ILE A 54 -19.43 -1.83 1.78
C ILE A 54 -18.49 -2.26 2.91
N LEU A 55 -18.55 -3.53 3.27
CA LEU A 55 -17.56 -4.19 4.10
C LEU A 55 -16.75 -5.12 3.19
N LEU A 56 -15.47 -4.87 3.06
CA LEU A 56 -14.57 -5.69 2.25
C LEU A 56 -13.41 -6.25 3.07
N THR A 57 -12.94 -7.43 2.68
CA THR A 57 -11.63 -7.95 3.08
C THR A 57 -10.67 -7.83 1.91
N THR A 58 -9.42 -7.51 2.19
CA THR A 58 -8.36 -7.48 1.18
C THR A 58 -6.99 -7.65 1.83
N HIS A 59 -6.05 -8.19 1.09
CA HIS A 59 -4.63 -8.17 1.43
C HIS A 59 -3.86 -7.11 0.60
N PHE A 60 -4.54 -6.40 -0.31
CA PHE A 60 -3.97 -5.30 -1.06
C PHE A 60 -4.10 -3.99 -0.28
N MET A 61 -2.98 -3.47 0.20
CA MET A 61 -2.97 -2.24 1.00
C MET A 61 -3.40 -1.02 0.18
N ASP A 62 -3.05 -0.97 -1.11
CA ASP A 62 -3.48 0.07 -2.04
C ASP A 62 -5.01 0.08 -2.26
N GLU A 63 -5.66 -1.08 -2.26
CA GLU A 63 -7.12 -1.19 -2.32
C GLU A 63 -7.76 -0.62 -1.05
N ALA A 64 -7.27 -1.04 0.12
CA ALA A 64 -7.76 -0.55 1.40
C ALA A 64 -7.58 0.96 1.54
N GLU A 65 -6.41 1.50 1.15
CA GLU A 65 -6.13 2.93 1.21
C GLU A 65 -7.04 3.76 0.30
N ARG A 66 -7.37 3.24 -0.89
CA ARG A 66 -8.17 3.96 -1.90
C ARG A 66 -9.68 3.89 -1.68
N LEU A 67 -10.18 2.81 -1.09
CA LEU A 67 -11.61 2.54 -1.00
C LEU A 67 -12.18 2.73 0.40
N CYS A 68 -11.39 2.46 1.45
CA CYS A 68 -11.91 2.41 2.80
C CYS A 68 -11.93 3.79 3.46
N ASN A 69 -13.07 4.16 4.02
CA ASN A 69 -13.18 5.30 4.93
C ASN A 69 -12.59 4.96 6.30
N ARG A 70 -12.70 3.71 6.71
CA ARG A 70 -12.18 3.15 7.96
C ARG A 70 -11.76 1.73 7.72
N LEU A 71 -10.67 1.30 8.35
CA LEU A 71 -10.17 -0.05 8.25
C LEU A 71 -9.70 -0.59 9.61
N VAL A 72 -9.61 -1.91 9.66
CA VAL A 72 -8.99 -2.66 10.75
C VAL A 72 -7.85 -3.48 10.15
N LEU A 73 -6.64 -3.29 10.63
CA LEU A 73 -5.50 -4.14 10.29
C LEU A 73 -5.47 -5.34 11.24
N ILE A 74 -5.39 -6.52 10.64
CA ILE A 74 -5.37 -7.79 11.37
C ILE A 74 -4.10 -8.54 10.99
N ASP A 75 -3.36 -9.03 11.99
CA ASP A 75 -2.23 -9.91 11.82
C ASP A 75 -2.29 -11.03 12.86
N HIS A 76 -2.01 -12.28 12.44
CA HIS A 76 -2.11 -13.47 13.29
C HIS A 76 -3.42 -13.57 14.10
N GLY A 77 -4.56 -13.19 13.49
CA GLY A 77 -5.88 -13.21 14.11
C GLY A 77 -6.10 -12.13 15.17
N ARG A 78 -5.21 -11.14 15.29
CA ARG A 78 -5.31 -10.04 16.24
C ARG A 78 -5.45 -8.71 15.54
N LYS A 79 -6.30 -7.85 16.08
CA LYS A 79 -6.39 -6.45 15.65
C LYS A 79 -5.11 -5.73 16.08
N ILE A 80 -4.38 -5.17 15.10
CA ILE A 80 -3.14 -4.41 15.36
C ILE A 80 -3.34 -2.91 15.23
N ALA A 81 -4.25 -2.45 14.37
CA ALA A 81 -4.61 -1.04 14.25
C ALA A 81 -6.04 -0.88 13.72
N GLU A 82 -6.67 0.26 13.99
CA GLU A 82 -8.00 0.61 13.50
C GLU A 82 -8.13 2.13 13.36
N GLY A 83 -8.64 2.59 12.22
CA GLY A 83 -8.83 4.02 11.95
C GLY A 83 -9.06 4.32 10.48
N THR A 84 -8.99 5.59 10.11
CA THR A 84 -8.92 5.98 8.70
C THR A 84 -7.52 5.69 8.16
N PRO A 85 -7.36 5.32 6.88
CA PRO A 85 -6.03 5.06 6.29
C PRO A 85 -5.04 6.19 6.59
N ARG A 86 -5.43 7.41 6.30
CA ARG A 86 -4.61 8.60 6.50
C ARG A 86 -4.17 8.80 7.96
N ALA A 87 -5.11 8.73 8.91
CA ALA A 87 -4.78 8.93 10.33
C ALA A 87 -3.83 7.85 10.86
N LEU A 88 -3.98 6.61 10.36
CA LEU A 88 -3.09 5.51 10.75
C LEU A 88 -1.67 5.70 10.20
N ILE A 89 -1.54 6.12 8.94
CA ILE A 89 -0.23 6.40 8.34
C ILE A 89 0.45 7.55 9.09
N GLU A 90 -0.24 8.69 9.26
CA GLU A 90 0.29 9.87 9.95
C GLU A 90 0.71 9.60 11.41
N ALA A 91 0.02 8.69 12.09
CA ALA A 91 0.32 8.37 13.49
C ALA A 91 1.51 7.40 13.67
N HIS A 92 1.82 6.60 12.67
CA HIS A 92 2.75 5.48 12.85
C HIS A 92 3.95 5.48 11.90
N VAL A 93 3.89 6.19 10.78
CA VAL A 93 4.94 6.15 9.75
C VAL A 93 5.47 7.55 9.49
N GLU A 94 6.75 7.65 9.24
CA GLU A 94 7.43 8.86 8.78
C GLU A 94 6.81 9.30 7.44
N PRO A 95 6.55 10.61 7.22
CA PRO A 95 5.76 11.07 6.08
C PRO A 95 6.40 10.85 4.71
N ASP A 96 7.73 10.85 4.63
CA ASP A 96 8.49 10.73 3.39
C ASP A 96 9.23 9.39 3.32
N VAL A 97 9.13 8.72 2.18
CA VAL A 97 9.88 7.50 1.86
C VAL A 97 10.75 7.78 0.64
N VAL A 98 12.05 7.53 0.77
CA VAL A 98 13.00 7.59 -0.33
C VAL A 98 13.53 6.19 -0.60
N GLU A 99 13.18 5.66 -1.76
CA GLU A 99 13.63 4.36 -2.24
C GLU A 99 14.87 4.55 -3.08
N VAL A 100 15.94 3.83 -2.74
CA VAL A 100 17.21 3.88 -3.44
C VAL A 100 17.56 2.48 -3.93
N TYR A 101 17.74 2.35 -5.22
CA TYR A 101 18.03 1.06 -5.87
C TYR A 101 19.02 1.22 -7.03
N GLY A 102 19.61 0.10 -7.43
CA GLY A 102 20.64 0.04 -8.46
C GLY A 102 21.94 -0.48 -7.92
N GLU A 103 22.94 -0.53 -8.80
CA GLU A 103 24.26 -1.06 -8.46
C GLU A 103 24.92 -0.22 -7.36
N GLY A 104 25.28 -0.87 -6.25
CA GLY A 104 25.86 -0.21 -5.07
C GLY A 104 24.86 0.34 -4.06
N ALA A 105 23.53 0.23 -4.29
CA ALA A 105 22.53 0.74 -3.34
C ALA A 105 22.69 0.11 -1.95
N THR A 106 22.93 -1.20 -1.88
CA THR A 106 23.11 -1.93 -0.62
C THR A 106 24.37 -1.53 0.15
N GLU A 107 25.39 -1.00 -0.54
CA GLU A 107 26.62 -0.51 0.09
C GLU A 107 26.34 0.70 0.99
N LEU A 108 25.30 1.49 0.65
CA LEU A 108 24.88 2.63 1.45
C LEU A 108 24.38 2.25 2.85
N GLN A 109 24.08 0.98 3.13
CA GLN A 109 23.68 0.56 4.48
C GLN A 109 24.68 0.94 5.57
N ASN A 110 25.95 1.02 5.22
CA ASN A 110 27.03 1.39 6.13
C ASN A 110 27.54 2.83 5.91
N ASP A 111 26.89 3.58 5.02
CA ASP A 111 27.24 4.96 4.71
C ASP A 111 26.65 5.92 5.74
N PRO A 112 27.34 7.02 6.11
CA PRO A 112 26.81 8.09 6.95
C PRO A 112 25.47 8.67 6.49
N ILE A 113 25.12 8.52 5.22
CA ILE A 113 23.83 8.94 4.64
C ILE A 113 22.63 8.31 5.38
N CYS A 114 22.81 7.11 5.95
CA CYS A 114 21.78 6.45 6.75
C CYS A 114 21.40 7.25 8.00
N GLN A 115 22.28 8.12 8.51
CA GLN A 115 21.99 8.97 9.66
C GLN A 115 21.02 10.12 9.34
N LEU A 116 20.75 10.38 8.04
CA LEU A 116 19.80 11.39 7.60
C LEU A 116 18.34 10.93 7.68
N ALA A 117 18.11 9.64 7.96
CA ALA A 117 16.78 9.08 8.11
C ALA A 117 16.65 8.38 9.48
N PRO A 118 15.54 8.60 10.22
CA PRO A 118 15.27 7.92 11.49
C PRO A 118 15.18 6.39 11.36
N ARG A 119 14.80 5.91 10.18
CA ARG A 119 14.64 4.49 9.91
C ARG A 119 15.09 4.16 8.48
N VAL A 120 15.87 3.10 8.36
CA VAL A 120 16.31 2.57 7.07
C VAL A 120 16.03 1.06 7.05
N GLU A 121 15.40 0.61 5.99
CA GLU A 121 15.08 -0.80 5.77
C GLU A 121 15.66 -1.25 4.43
N ALA A 122 16.13 -2.49 4.36
CA ALA A 122 16.61 -3.10 3.13
C ALA A 122 15.66 -4.21 2.68
N SER A 123 15.35 -4.23 1.39
CA SER A 123 14.63 -5.33 0.77
C SER A 123 15.24 -5.64 -0.60
N GLY A 124 15.83 -6.82 -0.74
CA GLY A 124 16.60 -7.17 -1.92
C GLY A 124 17.72 -6.15 -2.18
N GLU A 125 17.73 -5.54 -3.36
CA GLU A 125 18.69 -4.53 -3.79
C GLU A 125 18.21 -3.08 -3.56
N THR A 126 17.10 -2.89 -2.81
CA THR A 126 16.50 -1.59 -2.55
C THR A 126 16.65 -1.21 -1.08
N LEU A 127 17.07 0.03 -0.82
CA LEU A 127 17.03 0.65 0.50
C LEU A 127 15.84 1.62 0.57
N PHE A 128 15.11 1.53 1.65
CA PHE A 128 13.98 2.39 1.98
C PHE A 128 14.36 3.28 3.14
N PHE A 129 14.46 4.57 2.90
CA PHE A 129 14.73 5.58 3.91
C PHE A 129 13.42 6.25 4.30
N TYR A 130 13.02 6.11 5.56
CA TYR A 130 11.84 6.73 6.13
C TYR A 130 12.25 7.97 6.90
N THR A 131 11.73 9.14 6.53
CA THR A 131 12.20 10.41 7.08
C THR A 131 11.07 11.43 7.22
N HIS A 132 11.28 12.43 8.08
CA HIS A 132 10.37 13.57 8.21
C HIS A 132 10.62 14.67 7.17
N SER A 133 11.78 14.62 6.48
CA SER A 133 12.12 15.54 5.39
C SER A 133 13.06 14.85 4.42
N ALA A 134 12.62 14.67 3.20
CA ALA A 134 13.42 14.02 2.16
C ALA A 134 14.55 14.92 1.62
N ALA A 135 14.47 16.24 1.75
CA ALA A 135 15.37 17.18 1.08
C ALA A 135 16.87 16.97 1.42
N PRO A 136 17.31 16.80 2.68
CA PRO A 136 18.71 16.56 2.98
C PRO A 136 19.23 15.25 2.38
N LEU A 137 18.41 14.21 2.44
CA LEU A 137 18.73 12.89 1.89
C LEU A 137 18.86 12.93 0.36
N LEU A 138 17.90 13.55 -0.32
CA LEU A 138 17.93 13.72 -1.78
C LEU A 138 19.15 14.51 -2.24
N GLN A 139 19.56 15.53 -1.48
CA GLN A 139 20.77 16.29 -1.77
C GLN A 139 22.02 15.43 -1.62
N ALA A 140 22.13 14.64 -0.56
CA ALA A 140 23.26 13.75 -0.34
C ALA A 140 23.36 12.67 -1.43
N LEU A 141 22.23 12.12 -1.88
CA LEU A 141 22.18 11.11 -2.93
C LEU A 141 22.62 11.60 -4.31
N GLN A 142 22.69 12.92 -4.55
CA GLN A 142 23.24 13.47 -5.80
C GLN A 142 24.73 13.12 -6.00
N ALA A 143 25.45 12.82 -4.93
CA ALA A 143 26.84 12.36 -5.01
C ALA A 143 26.99 10.93 -5.56
N HIS A 144 25.87 10.20 -5.75
CA HIS A 144 25.83 8.81 -6.20
C HIS A 144 25.08 8.67 -7.53
N PRO A 145 25.62 9.12 -8.67
CA PRO A 145 24.89 9.22 -9.95
C PRO A 145 24.51 7.86 -10.56
N GLY A 146 25.06 6.75 -10.07
CA GLY A 146 24.70 5.39 -10.49
C GLY A 146 23.43 4.85 -9.84
N LEU A 147 22.93 5.51 -8.81
CA LEU A 147 21.75 5.08 -8.08
C LEU A 147 20.47 5.69 -8.67
N ARG A 148 19.39 4.92 -8.61
CA ARG A 148 18.05 5.39 -8.90
C ARG A 148 17.35 5.74 -7.59
N VAL A 149 16.66 6.86 -7.58
CA VAL A 149 16.02 7.40 -6.39
C VAL A 149 14.55 7.69 -6.72
N LEU A 150 13.64 7.14 -5.91
CA LEU A 150 12.22 7.44 -5.96
C LEU A 150 11.80 8.04 -4.62
N HIS A 151 11.29 9.25 -4.64
CA HIS A 151 10.68 9.89 -3.46
C HIS A 151 9.16 9.80 -3.56
N ARG A 152 8.53 9.31 -2.51
CA ARG A 152 7.07 9.20 -2.40
C ARG A 152 6.60 9.46 -0.96
N PRO A 153 5.33 9.82 -0.75
CA PRO A 153 4.75 9.78 0.59
C PRO A 153 4.66 8.33 1.11
N ALA A 154 4.65 8.21 2.43
CA ALA A 154 4.35 6.93 3.08
C ALA A 154 2.92 6.49 2.78
N ASN A 155 2.69 5.18 2.73
CA ASN A 155 1.42 4.55 2.40
C ASN A 155 1.02 3.48 3.43
N LEU A 156 -0.13 2.87 3.23
CA LEU A 156 -0.67 1.86 4.13
C LEU A 156 0.17 0.57 4.17
N GLU A 157 0.89 0.26 3.09
CA GLU A 157 1.81 -0.88 3.04
C GLU A 157 3.00 -0.66 3.97
N ASP A 158 3.60 0.54 3.97
CA ASP A 158 4.68 0.91 4.89
C ASP A 158 4.22 0.78 6.36
N LEU A 159 2.99 1.19 6.64
CA LEU A 159 2.38 1.04 7.96
C LEU A 159 2.27 -0.43 8.37
N PHE A 160 1.70 -1.26 7.47
CA PHE A 160 1.49 -2.68 7.75
C PHE A 160 2.82 -3.40 8.03
N LEU A 161 3.83 -3.14 7.21
CA LEU A 161 5.16 -3.72 7.37
C LEU A 161 5.79 -3.29 8.70
N LYS A 162 5.71 -2.01 9.03
CA LYS A 162 6.24 -1.46 10.31
C LYS A 162 5.57 -2.11 11.52
N LEU A 163 4.23 -2.24 11.52
CA LEU A 163 3.48 -2.78 12.67
C LEU A 163 3.62 -4.29 12.82
N THR A 164 3.81 -5.02 11.73
CA THR A 164 3.95 -6.49 11.76
C THR A 164 5.39 -6.96 11.91
N GLY A 165 6.37 -6.06 11.79
CA GLY A 165 7.79 -6.40 11.79
C GLY A 165 8.22 -7.24 10.57
N ARG A 166 7.37 -7.29 9.52
CA ARG A 166 7.69 -7.98 8.28
C ARG A 166 8.60 -7.10 7.43
N GLN A 167 9.56 -7.71 6.77
CA GLN A 167 10.36 -7.03 5.76
C GLN A 167 9.56 -6.94 4.45
N ILE A 168 9.79 -5.87 3.69
CA ILE A 168 9.27 -5.74 2.33
C ILE A 168 9.76 -6.93 1.52
N ARG A 169 8.86 -7.85 1.16
CA ARG A 169 9.17 -8.94 0.24
C ARG A 169 8.93 -8.42 -1.17
N THR A 170 9.99 -8.27 -1.94
CA THR A 170 9.89 -8.09 -3.38
C THR A 170 9.31 -9.39 -3.95
N GLU A 171 8.01 -9.41 -4.28
CA GLU A 171 7.46 -10.49 -5.08
C GLU A 171 8.08 -10.39 -6.47
N GLY A 172 8.89 -11.41 -6.81
CA GLY A 172 9.49 -11.61 -8.12
C GLY A 172 8.50 -12.19 -9.12
#